data_42d05bde7ef78dbaad933b702fc650a2
#
_entry.id   42d05bde7ef78dbaad933b702fc650a2
#
_cell.length_a   1.000
_cell.length_b   1.000
_cell.length_c   1.000
_cell.angle_alpha   90.00
_cell.angle_beta   90.00
_cell.angle_gamma   90.00
#
_symmetry.space_group_name_H-M   'P 1'
#
loop_
_entity.id
_entity.type
_entity.pdbx_description
1 polymer ?
#
loop_
_entity_poly.entity_id
_entity_poly.type
_entity_poly.pdbx_seq_one_letter_code
_entity_poly.pdbx_strand_id
1 'polypeptide(L)'
;MLLSTLAAAAAALGLTLAAGSASAQLGELVDQTRLRVCADPHNLPFSNQAGEGFENKIAELLADELGVELAYTWYPQSVGFVRNTLGARLCDVVIGITSTSELMQNTNPYYRSSYVLIQRADAETKAASLHDPALKDLSIGAVARTPPVDLLARQGLLKKLRPYALVVDTRFDTPARQMVEDVAAGEIDVGVPWGPIAGYWAKQQSVPMEVVPLTEESAGARLDFRITMGLRRNEPEWKELLNTFIAEHQDEIQAILLEYGVPLLDRQGQPIEAAAGKRQGALERVPEPAGFRTQAYRAPVPATLRGATTVGTAELQALLEAEAPILIDVLPAPRPPADRAGVRLWRPTPRANIPGSVWLPNVGYGELSAEFETYFEDNLARLTAGDRSRRLVIYCQADCWMSWNAAKRASQIGYDNVVWYPEGTDGWAAAGLPLEPAAPEPMPDFVEAADAAARPES
;
A
#
# COMPACT_ATOMS: atom_id res chain seq x y z
N MET A 1 -58.84 -74.17 32.50
CA MET A 1 -58.23 -74.11 31.15
C MET A 1 -57.74 -72.69 31.02
N LEU A 2 -56.43 -72.56 31.11
CA LEU A 2 -55.70 -71.28 31.25
C LEU A 2 -55.37 -70.68 29.91
N LEU A 3 -55.61 -69.41 29.72
CA LEU A 3 -55.05 -68.62 28.64
C LEU A 3 -54.13 -67.53 29.27
N SER A 4 -52.88 -67.65 28.98
CA SER A 4 -51.80 -66.70 29.33
C SER A 4 -51.77 -65.58 28.33
N THR A 5 -51.88 -64.35 28.76
CA THR A 5 -51.68 -63.14 27.97
C THR A 5 -50.27 -62.63 28.18
N LEU A 6 -49.48 -62.61 27.12
CA LEU A 6 -48.19 -61.94 27.06
C LEU A 6 -48.38 -60.45 26.69
N ALA A 7 -47.98 -59.56 27.57
CA ALA A 7 -47.87 -58.16 27.27
C ALA A 7 -46.53 -57.84 26.64
N ALA A 8 -46.55 -57.34 25.40
CA ALA A 8 -45.37 -56.84 24.73
C ALA A 8 -45.22 -55.33 24.98
N ALA A 9 -44.17 -54.94 25.67
CA ALA A 9 -43.81 -53.52 25.85
C ALA A 9 -43.01 -53.05 24.63
N ALA A 10 -43.62 -52.17 23.85
CA ALA A 10 -42.92 -51.47 22.75
C ALA A 10 -42.23 -50.22 23.30
N ALA A 11 -40.92 -50.28 23.36
CA ALA A 11 -40.07 -49.12 23.62
C ALA A 11 -39.93 -48.29 22.33
N ALA A 12 -40.61 -47.16 22.25
CA ALA A 12 -40.44 -46.20 21.18
C ALA A 12 -39.16 -45.35 21.45
N LEU A 13 -38.10 -45.68 20.74
CA LEU A 13 -36.89 -44.86 20.66
C LEU A 13 -37.18 -43.68 19.72
N GLY A 14 -37.48 -42.51 20.28
CA GLY A 14 -37.59 -41.28 19.52
C GLY A 14 -36.19 -40.80 19.08
N LEU A 15 -35.79 -41.07 17.82
CA LEU A 15 -34.68 -40.39 17.17
C LEU A 15 -35.17 -39.01 16.74
N THR A 16 -34.88 -37.97 17.56
CA THR A 16 -34.94 -36.57 17.09
C THR A 16 -33.75 -36.33 16.16
N LEU A 17 -34.01 -36.41 14.84
CA LEU A 17 -33.13 -35.83 13.85
C LEU A 17 -33.17 -34.29 14.04
N ALA A 18 -32.17 -33.78 14.71
CA ALA A 18 -31.84 -32.35 14.60
C ALA A 18 -31.35 -32.09 13.17
N ALA A 19 -32.27 -31.65 12.30
CA ALA A 19 -31.90 -31.07 11.03
C ALA A 19 -31.17 -29.76 11.32
N GLY A 20 -29.87 -29.86 11.59
CA GLY A 20 -28.98 -28.73 11.50
C GLY A 20 -29.02 -28.25 10.04
N SER A 21 -29.63 -27.10 9.82
CA SER A 21 -29.50 -26.35 8.59
C SER A 21 -28.01 -25.99 8.46
N ALA A 22 -27.22 -26.87 7.87
CA ALA A 22 -25.95 -26.51 7.29
C ALA A 22 -26.28 -25.52 6.18
N SER A 23 -26.26 -24.24 6.47
CA SER A 23 -26.06 -23.20 5.48
C SER A 23 -24.76 -23.61 4.80
N ALA A 24 -24.85 -24.21 3.61
CA ALA A 24 -23.70 -24.35 2.75
C ALA A 24 -23.26 -22.91 2.43
N GLN A 25 -22.33 -22.37 3.21
CA GLN A 25 -21.55 -21.23 2.81
C GLN A 25 -20.88 -21.67 1.52
N LEU A 26 -21.38 -21.15 0.40
CA LEU A 26 -20.69 -21.26 -0.86
C LEU A 26 -19.33 -20.63 -0.61
N GLY A 27 -18.30 -21.46 -0.47
CA GLY A 27 -16.93 -20.99 -0.28
C GLY A 27 -16.58 -20.00 -1.38
N GLU A 28 -15.78 -19.01 -1.06
CA GLU A 28 -15.31 -18.05 -2.03
C GLU A 28 -14.59 -18.79 -3.17
N LEU A 29 -14.75 -18.25 -4.39
CA LEU A 29 -14.21 -18.87 -5.60
C LEU A 29 -12.78 -18.42 -5.92
N VAL A 30 -12.11 -17.77 -4.96
CA VAL A 30 -10.74 -17.32 -5.06
C VAL A 30 -9.78 -18.52 -5.07
N ASP A 31 -8.81 -18.52 -5.97
CA ASP A 31 -7.75 -19.53 -6.00
C ASP A 31 -6.83 -19.32 -4.79
N GLN A 32 -6.73 -20.33 -3.94
CA GLN A 32 -5.91 -20.27 -2.72
C GLN A 32 -4.45 -20.70 -2.95
N THR A 33 -4.10 -21.11 -4.14
CA THR A 33 -2.75 -21.62 -4.47
C THR A 33 -1.93 -20.61 -5.26
N ARG A 34 -2.60 -19.65 -5.90
CA ARG A 34 -1.97 -18.59 -6.71
C ARG A 34 -2.83 -17.33 -6.71
N LEU A 35 -2.17 -16.17 -6.83
CA LEU A 35 -2.83 -14.90 -7.09
C LEU A 35 -3.13 -14.76 -8.58
N ARG A 36 -4.40 -14.78 -8.98
CA ARG A 36 -4.82 -14.62 -10.37
C ARG A 36 -5.28 -13.20 -10.64
N VAL A 37 -4.49 -12.44 -11.39
CA VAL A 37 -4.75 -11.03 -11.71
C VAL A 37 -5.30 -10.89 -13.12
N CYS A 38 -6.39 -10.12 -13.27
CA CYS A 38 -6.91 -9.69 -14.57
C CYS A 38 -6.17 -8.41 -14.99
N ALA A 39 -5.45 -8.43 -16.09
CA ALA A 39 -4.66 -7.30 -16.53
C ALA A 39 -4.66 -7.13 -18.07
N ASP A 40 -4.33 -5.92 -18.51
CA ASP A 40 -4.15 -5.62 -19.94
C ASP A 40 -2.71 -5.93 -20.34
N PRO A 41 -2.48 -6.66 -21.45
CA PRO A 41 -1.14 -7.04 -21.86
C PRO A 41 -0.29 -5.89 -22.40
N HIS A 42 -0.88 -4.72 -22.72
CA HIS A 42 -0.20 -3.61 -23.41
C HIS A 42 -0.68 -2.21 -22.96
N ASN A 43 -0.91 -2.01 -21.67
CA ASN A 43 -1.48 -0.77 -21.12
C ASN A 43 -0.54 -0.04 -20.15
N LEU A 44 0.70 0.25 -20.55
CA LEU A 44 1.58 1.08 -19.72
C LEU A 44 1.00 2.50 -19.52
N PRO A 45 1.14 3.03 -18.31
CA PRO A 45 1.97 2.59 -17.16
C PRO A 45 1.29 1.59 -16.22
N PHE A 46 0.06 1.13 -16.49
CA PHE A 46 -0.70 0.26 -15.59
C PHE A 46 -0.14 -1.17 -15.61
N SER A 47 -0.26 -1.87 -16.72
CA SER A 47 0.20 -3.24 -16.86
C SER A 47 0.70 -3.57 -18.27
N ASN A 48 1.62 -4.52 -18.35
CA ASN A 48 1.98 -5.22 -19.59
C ASN A 48 2.46 -6.63 -19.31
N GLN A 49 2.65 -7.44 -20.36
CA GLN A 49 3.12 -8.82 -20.22
C GLN A 49 4.58 -8.94 -19.74
N ALA A 50 5.38 -7.88 -19.90
CA ALA A 50 6.75 -7.84 -19.42
C ALA A 50 6.85 -7.54 -17.91
N GLY A 51 5.72 -7.25 -17.23
CA GLY A 51 5.73 -6.94 -15.79
C GLY A 51 6.24 -5.52 -15.46
N GLU A 52 6.20 -4.60 -16.43
CA GLU A 52 6.80 -3.27 -16.32
C GLU A 52 5.82 -2.19 -15.83
N GLY A 53 4.54 -2.48 -15.68
CA GLY A 53 3.55 -1.52 -15.20
C GLY A 53 3.47 -1.45 -13.67
N PHE A 54 3.01 -0.32 -13.13
CA PHE A 54 2.89 -0.18 -11.67
C PHE A 54 1.83 -1.12 -11.05
N GLU A 55 0.78 -1.50 -11.79
CA GLU A 55 -0.18 -2.52 -11.34
C GLU A 55 0.46 -3.91 -11.31
N ASN A 56 1.43 -4.19 -12.21
CA ASN A 56 2.23 -5.40 -12.10
C ASN A 56 3.07 -5.40 -10.81
N LYS A 57 3.70 -4.27 -10.46
CA LYS A 57 4.50 -4.16 -9.23
C LYS A 57 3.65 -4.29 -7.96
N ILE A 58 2.45 -3.72 -7.96
CA ILE A 58 1.49 -3.89 -6.85
C ILE A 58 1.00 -5.35 -6.78
N ALA A 59 0.80 -6.02 -7.91
CA ALA A 59 0.42 -7.44 -7.95
C ALA A 59 1.57 -8.34 -7.46
N GLU A 60 2.82 -8.05 -7.81
CA GLU A 60 4.02 -8.72 -7.27
C GLU A 60 4.06 -8.56 -5.75
N LEU A 61 3.92 -7.34 -5.23
CA LEU A 61 3.89 -7.06 -3.79
C LEU A 61 2.77 -7.84 -3.07
N LEU A 62 1.57 -7.90 -3.67
CA LEU A 62 0.45 -8.67 -3.12
C LEU A 62 0.71 -10.18 -3.16
N ALA A 63 1.30 -10.71 -4.24
CA ALA A 63 1.63 -12.13 -4.34
C ALA A 63 2.70 -12.54 -3.33
N ASP A 64 3.70 -11.68 -3.12
CA ASP A 64 4.76 -11.86 -2.14
C ASP A 64 4.18 -11.86 -0.72
N GLU A 65 3.28 -10.92 -0.39
CA GLU A 65 2.59 -10.88 0.92
C GLU A 65 1.76 -12.15 1.18
N LEU A 66 1.08 -12.66 0.15
CA LEU A 66 0.30 -13.89 0.25
C LEU A 66 1.17 -15.16 0.23
N GLY A 67 2.43 -15.07 -0.19
CA GLY A 67 3.33 -16.20 -0.35
C GLY A 67 2.86 -17.19 -1.39
N VAL A 68 2.26 -16.71 -2.50
CA VAL A 68 1.69 -17.52 -3.58
C VAL A 68 2.26 -17.12 -4.94
N GLU A 69 2.18 -18.02 -5.92
CA GLU A 69 2.57 -17.74 -7.30
C GLU A 69 1.65 -16.68 -7.92
N LEU A 70 2.22 -15.69 -8.63
CA LEU A 70 1.49 -14.70 -9.40
C LEU A 70 1.16 -15.24 -10.79
N ALA A 71 -0.12 -15.17 -11.16
CA ALA A 71 -0.61 -15.59 -12.47
C ALA A 71 -1.51 -14.50 -13.08
N TYR A 72 -1.41 -14.29 -14.38
CA TYR A 72 -2.19 -13.29 -15.08
C TYR A 72 -3.21 -13.90 -16.04
N THR A 73 -4.39 -13.28 -16.09
CA THR A 73 -5.34 -13.41 -17.20
C THR A 73 -5.27 -12.15 -18.03
N TRP A 74 -4.61 -12.25 -19.17
CA TRP A 74 -4.41 -11.13 -20.08
C TRP A 74 -5.62 -10.92 -20.99
N TYR A 75 -6.19 -9.71 -20.93
CA TYR A 75 -7.28 -9.30 -21.83
C TYR A 75 -7.23 -7.76 -21.98
N PRO A 76 -7.41 -7.20 -23.21
CA PRO A 76 -7.43 -5.75 -23.41
C PRO A 76 -8.48 -5.08 -22.52
N GLN A 77 -8.12 -4.00 -21.84
CA GLN A 77 -8.99 -3.27 -20.92
C GLN A 77 -10.00 -2.40 -21.71
N SER A 78 -10.84 -3.05 -22.47
CA SER A 78 -11.87 -2.50 -23.34
C SER A 78 -13.25 -3.04 -22.97
N VAL A 79 -14.25 -2.78 -23.83
CA VAL A 79 -15.62 -3.29 -23.62
C VAL A 79 -15.61 -4.81 -23.49
N GLY A 80 -16.14 -5.31 -22.37
CA GLY A 80 -16.21 -6.75 -22.07
C GLY A 80 -15.04 -7.28 -21.20
N PHE A 81 -14.05 -6.47 -20.85
CA PHE A 81 -12.92 -6.88 -19.98
C PHE A 81 -13.40 -7.64 -18.75
N VAL A 82 -14.23 -7.01 -17.91
CA VAL A 82 -14.72 -7.62 -16.66
C VAL A 82 -15.51 -8.90 -16.91
N ARG A 83 -16.38 -8.92 -17.92
CA ARG A 83 -17.21 -10.08 -18.25
C ARG A 83 -16.37 -11.27 -18.70
N ASN A 84 -15.33 -11.02 -19.49
CA ASN A 84 -14.52 -12.08 -20.11
C ASN A 84 -13.33 -12.50 -19.23
N THR A 85 -13.09 -11.84 -18.10
CA THR A 85 -12.00 -12.15 -17.16
C THR A 85 -12.55 -12.46 -15.76
N LEU A 86 -12.77 -11.46 -14.93
CA LEU A 86 -13.24 -11.61 -13.55
C LEU A 86 -14.62 -12.32 -13.48
N GLY A 87 -15.56 -11.89 -14.33
CA GLY A 87 -16.89 -12.49 -14.42
C GLY A 87 -16.87 -13.94 -14.94
N ALA A 88 -15.92 -14.28 -15.80
CA ALA A 88 -15.68 -15.65 -16.27
C ALA A 88 -14.86 -16.49 -15.28
N ARG A 89 -14.48 -15.96 -14.11
CA ARG A 89 -13.70 -16.63 -13.06
C ARG A 89 -12.29 -17.06 -13.51
N LEU A 90 -11.73 -16.38 -14.47
CA LEU A 90 -10.37 -16.64 -14.96
C LEU A 90 -9.30 -15.97 -14.10
N CYS A 91 -9.70 -15.00 -13.28
CA CYS A 91 -8.88 -14.24 -12.36
C CYS A 91 -9.70 -13.83 -11.12
N ASP A 92 -9.05 -13.33 -10.07
CA ASP A 92 -9.67 -13.05 -8.78
C ASP A 92 -9.64 -11.58 -8.40
N VAL A 93 -8.78 -10.79 -9.06
CA VAL A 93 -8.61 -9.37 -8.77
C VAL A 93 -8.25 -8.58 -10.03
N VAL A 94 -8.76 -7.35 -10.12
CA VAL A 94 -8.32 -6.27 -11.01
C VAL A 94 -7.62 -5.24 -10.13
N ILE A 95 -6.36 -4.92 -10.38
CA ILE A 95 -5.60 -4.04 -9.49
C ILE A 95 -6.11 -2.60 -9.55
N GLY A 96 -6.37 -2.04 -10.73
CA GLY A 96 -6.78 -0.64 -10.88
C GLY A 96 -8.19 -0.47 -11.46
N ILE A 97 -9.12 0.03 -10.63
CA ILE A 97 -10.47 0.40 -11.07
C ILE A 97 -10.97 1.60 -10.26
N THR A 98 -11.77 2.45 -10.87
CA THR A 98 -12.39 3.57 -10.15
C THR A 98 -13.40 3.08 -9.10
N SER A 99 -13.43 3.72 -7.94
CA SER A 99 -14.36 3.38 -6.85
C SER A 99 -15.85 3.54 -7.22
N THR A 100 -16.14 4.16 -8.34
CA THR A 100 -17.50 4.34 -8.88
C THR A 100 -17.93 3.23 -9.84
N SER A 101 -17.09 2.24 -10.10
CA SER A 101 -17.44 1.10 -10.95
C SER A 101 -18.47 0.20 -10.30
N GLU A 102 -19.61 0.02 -10.94
CA GLU A 102 -20.67 -0.88 -10.49
C GLU A 102 -20.56 -2.30 -11.05
N LEU A 103 -19.58 -2.53 -11.95
CA LEU A 103 -19.41 -3.83 -12.62
C LEU A 103 -18.85 -4.91 -11.70
N MET A 104 -18.20 -4.51 -10.60
CA MET A 104 -17.56 -5.39 -9.63
C MET A 104 -17.69 -4.81 -8.23
N GLN A 105 -17.27 -5.56 -7.22
CA GLN A 105 -17.11 -5.07 -5.86
C GLN A 105 -15.76 -4.38 -5.75
N ASN A 106 -15.69 -3.28 -5.00
CA ASN A 106 -14.49 -2.49 -4.80
C ASN A 106 -13.93 -2.67 -3.39
N THR A 107 -12.60 -2.64 -3.26
CA THR A 107 -11.89 -2.48 -1.99
C THR A 107 -11.98 -1.04 -1.48
N ASN A 108 -11.34 -0.76 -0.36
CA ASN A 108 -10.97 0.60 0.01
C ASN A 108 -10.06 1.19 -1.08
N PRO A 109 -10.12 2.52 -1.32
CA PRO A 109 -9.22 3.15 -2.27
C PRO A 109 -7.79 3.17 -1.73
N TYR A 110 -6.83 2.84 -2.58
CA TYR A 110 -5.41 2.84 -2.25
C TYR A 110 -4.63 4.02 -2.85
N TYR A 111 -5.21 4.71 -3.86
CA TYR A 111 -4.72 6.02 -4.27
C TYR A 111 -5.84 6.88 -4.85
N ARG A 112 -5.54 8.17 -4.98
CA ARG A 112 -6.37 9.15 -5.66
C ARG A 112 -5.50 9.93 -6.63
N SER A 113 -6.02 10.17 -7.84
CA SER A 113 -5.37 10.95 -8.87
C SER A 113 -6.41 11.73 -9.67
N SER A 114 -5.96 12.66 -10.50
CA SER A 114 -6.83 13.50 -11.33
C SER A 114 -6.43 13.50 -12.80
N TYR A 115 -7.29 14.03 -13.66
CA TYR A 115 -6.85 14.57 -14.92
C TYR A 115 -5.86 15.70 -14.67
N VAL A 116 -4.99 15.96 -15.63
CA VAL A 116 -3.94 16.97 -15.51
C VAL A 116 -3.88 17.85 -16.76
N LEU A 117 -3.36 19.06 -16.62
CA LEU A 117 -2.77 19.77 -17.73
C LEU A 117 -1.34 19.29 -17.91
N ILE A 118 -0.97 18.92 -19.12
CA ILE A 118 0.42 18.65 -19.48
C ILE A 118 0.87 19.62 -20.55
N GLN A 119 2.01 20.24 -20.33
CA GLN A 119 2.59 21.26 -21.20
C GLN A 119 4.11 21.22 -21.10
N ARG A 120 4.81 21.82 -22.04
CA ARG A 120 6.27 21.95 -21.95
C ARG A 120 6.62 22.90 -20.81
N ALA A 121 7.64 22.54 -20.04
CA ALA A 121 8.10 23.41 -18.92
C ALA A 121 8.75 24.71 -19.41
N ASP A 122 9.27 24.71 -20.64
CA ASP A 122 9.90 25.87 -21.30
C ASP A 122 8.92 26.69 -22.21
N ALA A 123 7.61 26.36 -22.22
CA ALA A 123 6.62 27.10 -22.98
C ALA A 123 6.50 28.56 -22.48
N GLU A 124 6.44 29.51 -23.44
CA GLU A 124 6.26 30.95 -23.10
C GLU A 124 4.89 31.24 -22.48
N THR A 125 3.85 30.57 -22.97
CA THR A 125 2.49 30.68 -22.44
C THR A 125 2.09 29.35 -21.82
N LYS A 126 1.67 29.38 -20.56
CA LYS A 126 1.25 28.23 -19.79
C LYS A 126 -0.13 28.42 -19.22
N ALA A 127 -0.86 27.31 -19.03
CA ALA A 127 -2.15 27.31 -18.38
C ALA A 127 -2.04 26.62 -17.00
N ALA A 128 -2.64 27.20 -15.97
CA ALA A 128 -2.64 26.65 -14.61
C ALA A 128 -3.93 25.87 -14.27
N SER A 129 -5.00 26.06 -15.02
CA SER A 129 -6.31 25.38 -14.85
C SER A 129 -7.08 25.32 -16.15
N LEU A 130 -8.17 24.57 -16.21
CA LEU A 130 -9.07 24.58 -17.38
C LEU A 130 -9.82 25.92 -17.54
N HIS A 131 -9.84 26.78 -16.52
CA HIS A 131 -10.44 28.09 -16.57
C HIS A 131 -9.46 29.21 -16.96
N ASP A 132 -8.19 28.86 -17.19
CA ASP A 132 -7.16 29.82 -17.52
C ASP A 132 -7.48 30.52 -18.86
N PRO A 133 -7.51 31.87 -18.90
CA PRO A 133 -7.73 32.62 -20.14
C PRO A 133 -6.73 32.31 -21.24
N ALA A 134 -5.51 31.91 -20.91
CA ALA A 134 -4.47 31.54 -21.88
C ALA A 134 -4.89 30.41 -22.80
N LEU A 135 -5.78 29.51 -22.39
CA LEU A 135 -6.30 28.41 -23.22
C LEU A 135 -7.02 28.88 -24.49
N LYS A 136 -7.47 30.14 -24.55
CA LYS A 136 -8.11 30.69 -25.75
C LYS A 136 -7.16 30.81 -26.94
N ASP A 137 -5.85 30.92 -26.63
CA ASP A 137 -4.84 31.13 -27.66
C ASP A 137 -4.01 29.85 -27.91
N LEU A 138 -4.19 28.82 -27.08
CA LEU A 138 -3.47 27.56 -27.14
C LEU A 138 -4.27 26.49 -27.94
N SER A 139 -3.54 25.58 -28.58
CA SER A 139 -4.06 24.33 -29.12
C SER A 139 -4.13 23.27 -28.01
N ILE A 140 -5.29 22.61 -27.86
CA ILE A 140 -5.58 21.74 -26.70
C ILE A 140 -5.81 20.32 -27.18
N GLY A 141 -5.07 19.35 -26.63
CA GLY A 141 -5.34 17.92 -26.81
C GLY A 141 -6.25 17.39 -25.68
N ALA A 142 -7.28 16.62 -26.00
CA ALA A 142 -8.04 15.89 -24.99
C ALA A 142 -8.62 14.58 -25.55
N VAL A 143 -8.76 13.59 -24.66
CA VAL A 143 -9.38 12.31 -25.02
C VAL A 143 -10.89 12.50 -25.12
N ALA A 144 -11.45 12.17 -26.27
CA ALA A 144 -12.87 12.34 -26.56
C ALA A 144 -13.75 11.57 -25.53
N ARG A 145 -14.89 12.16 -25.16
CA ARG A 145 -15.87 11.61 -24.21
C ARG A 145 -15.32 11.49 -22.77
N THR A 146 -14.29 12.22 -22.43
CA THR A 146 -13.81 12.33 -21.05
C THR A 146 -14.32 13.62 -20.39
N PRO A 147 -14.40 13.65 -19.04
CA PRO A 147 -14.90 14.82 -18.31
C PRO A 147 -14.25 16.16 -18.67
N PRO A 148 -12.94 16.27 -18.95
CA PRO A 148 -12.33 17.52 -19.37
C PRO A 148 -12.94 18.11 -20.66
N VAL A 149 -13.35 17.27 -21.61
CA VAL A 149 -13.94 17.75 -22.88
C VAL A 149 -15.25 18.49 -22.63
N ASP A 150 -16.06 18.03 -21.67
CA ASP A 150 -17.33 18.70 -21.34
C ASP A 150 -17.08 20.09 -20.72
N LEU A 151 -16.02 20.23 -19.91
CA LEU A 151 -15.62 21.51 -19.32
C LEU A 151 -15.07 22.46 -20.37
N LEU A 152 -14.22 21.99 -21.28
CA LEU A 152 -13.71 22.79 -22.42
C LEU A 152 -14.83 23.22 -23.35
N ALA A 153 -15.83 22.34 -23.57
CA ALA A 153 -17.01 22.66 -24.37
C ALA A 153 -17.83 23.83 -23.78
N ARG A 154 -18.07 23.79 -22.48
CA ARG A 154 -18.80 24.86 -21.75
C ARG A 154 -18.10 26.21 -21.83
N GLN A 155 -16.78 26.21 -21.99
CA GLN A 155 -15.96 27.41 -22.13
C GLN A 155 -15.82 27.86 -23.61
N GLY A 156 -16.44 27.14 -24.54
CA GLY A 156 -16.38 27.46 -25.96
C GLY A 156 -15.05 27.12 -26.65
N LEU A 157 -14.23 26.27 -26.01
CA LEU A 157 -12.87 25.94 -26.48
C LEU A 157 -12.81 24.75 -27.45
N LEU A 158 -13.97 24.18 -27.86
CA LEU A 158 -14.02 23.03 -28.79
C LEU A 158 -13.31 23.26 -30.13
N LYS A 159 -13.26 24.51 -30.61
CA LYS A 159 -12.56 24.85 -31.85
C LYS A 159 -11.04 24.74 -31.76
N LYS A 160 -10.50 24.77 -30.53
CA LYS A 160 -9.07 24.63 -30.22
C LYS A 160 -8.70 23.17 -29.93
N LEU A 161 -9.71 22.29 -29.84
CA LEU A 161 -9.53 20.93 -29.39
C LEU A 161 -9.07 20.00 -30.51
N ARG A 162 -7.92 19.33 -30.34
CA ARG A 162 -7.53 18.13 -31.08
C ARG A 162 -8.01 16.89 -30.29
N PRO A 163 -9.00 16.16 -30.81
CA PRO A 163 -9.54 15.00 -30.10
C PRO A 163 -8.63 13.77 -30.27
N TYR A 164 -8.43 13.03 -29.20
CA TYR A 164 -7.78 11.70 -29.16
C TYR A 164 -8.84 10.64 -28.86
N ALA A 165 -8.68 9.43 -29.43
CA ALA A 165 -9.66 8.37 -29.24
C ALA A 165 -9.66 7.86 -27.79
N LEU A 166 -10.84 7.54 -27.21
CA LEU A 166 -10.96 6.95 -25.89
C LEU A 166 -10.81 5.43 -25.91
N VAL A 167 -11.42 4.79 -26.91
CA VAL A 167 -11.45 3.33 -27.03
C VAL A 167 -10.62 2.93 -28.22
N VAL A 168 -9.54 2.22 -27.96
CA VAL A 168 -8.59 1.74 -28.94
C VAL A 168 -8.19 0.31 -28.60
N ASP A 169 -7.62 -0.37 -29.55
CA ASP A 169 -6.89 -1.61 -29.27
C ASP A 169 -5.49 -1.25 -28.77
N THR A 170 -5.26 -1.40 -27.47
CA THR A 170 -4.01 -1.05 -26.80
C THR A 170 -2.77 -1.76 -27.36
N ARG A 171 -2.98 -2.83 -28.14
CA ARG A 171 -1.90 -3.50 -28.87
C ARG A 171 -1.31 -2.67 -30.01
N PHE A 172 -2.07 -1.71 -30.53
CA PHE A 172 -1.70 -0.96 -31.75
C PHE A 172 -1.70 0.55 -31.53
N ASP A 173 -2.43 1.06 -30.54
CA ASP A 173 -2.62 2.49 -30.36
C ASP A 173 -2.68 2.85 -28.87
N THR A 174 -2.08 4.00 -28.53
CA THR A 174 -2.08 4.57 -27.18
C THR A 174 -2.30 6.08 -27.25
N PRO A 175 -3.56 6.53 -27.50
CA PRO A 175 -3.84 7.94 -27.80
C PRO A 175 -3.42 8.93 -26.73
N ALA A 176 -3.49 8.54 -25.45
CA ALA A 176 -3.06 9.41 -24.36
C ALA A 176 -1.52 9.56 -24.30
N ARG A 177 -0.77 8.52 -24.69
CA ARG A 177 0.69 8.60 -24.89
C ARG A 177 0.99 9.52 -26.06
N GLN A 178 0.33 9.34 -27.21
CA GLN A 178 0.49 10.16 -28.38
C GLN A 178 0.24 11.64 -28.07
N MET A 179 -0.76 11.95 -27.24
CA MET A 179 -1.03 13.32 -26.79
C MET A 179 0.18 13.92 -26.05
N VAL A 180 0.82 13.16 -25.17
CA VAL A 180 2.02 13.63 -24.43
C VAL A 180 3.19 13.87 -25.40
N GLU A 181 3.37 12.96 -26.35
CA GLU A 181 4.40 13.09 -27.40
C GLU A 181 4.15 14.30 -28.31
N ASP A 182 2.89 14.56 -28.69
CA ASP A 182 2.50 15.73 -29.50
C ASP A 182 2.74 17.05 -28.75
N VAL A 183 2.51 17.09 -27.42
CA VAL A 183 2.87 18.26 -26.59
C VAL A 183 4.39 18.43 -26.56
N ALA A 184 5.13 17.36 -26.34
CA ALA A 184 6.60 17.41 -26.28
C ALA A 184 7.22 17.88 -27.62
N ALA A 185 6.62 17.45 -28.74
CA ALA A 185 7.02 17.87 -30.08
C ALA A 185 6.56 19.30 -30.46
N GLY A 186 5.67 19.92 -29.67
CA GLY A 186 5.09 21.24 -29.97
C GLY A 186 4.02 21.21 -31.06
N GLU A 187 3.45 20.04 -31.36
CA GLU A 187 2.31 19.93 -32.32
C GLU A 187 1.00 20.41 -31.69
N ILE A 188 0.88 20.34 -30.39
CA ILE A 188 -0.14 20.98 -29.55
C ILE A 188 0.52 21.64 -28.36
N ASP A 189 -0.07 22.71 -27.84
CA ASP A 189 0.51 23.46 -26.73
C ASP A 189 0.25 22.81 -25.36
N VAL A 190 -0.96 22.26 -25.18
CA VAL A 190 -1.44 21.70 -23.91
C VAL A 190 -2.21 20.40 -24.17
N GLY A 191 -1.98 19.39 -23.33
CA GLY A 191 -2.78 18.16 -23.29
C GLY A 191 -3.58 18.05 -22.00
N VAL A 192 -4.73 17.34 -22.03
CA VAL A 192 -5.56 17.06 -20.84
C VAL A 192 -5.80 15.54 -20.71
N PRO A 193 -4.75 14.76 -20.45
CA PRO A 193 -4.86 13.31 -20.25
C PRO A 193 -5.17 12.94 -18.80
N TRP A 194 -5.42 11.65 -18.55
CA TRP A 194 -5.46 11.07 -17.20
C TRP A 194 -4.07 11.11 -16.58
N GLY A 195 -4.00 11.60 -15.32
CA GLY A 195 -2.74 11.91 -14.63
C GLY A 195 -1.70 10.80 -14.60
N PRO A 196 -2.01 9.57 -14.20
CA PRO A 196 -1.07 8.45 -14.22
C PRO A 196 -0.40 8.23 -15.58
N ILE A 197 -1.15 8.35 -16.68
CA ILE A 197 -0.60 8.23 -18.03
C ILE A 197 0.32 9.42 -18.34
N ALA A 198 -0.15 10.63 -18.03
CA ALA A 198 0.61 11.85 -18.27
C ALA A 198 1.94 11.85 -17.53
N GLY A 199 1.94 11.55 -16.23
CA GLY A 199 3.13 11.58 -15.42
C GLY A 199 4.19 10.57 -15.87
N TYR A 200 3.76 9.36 -16.22
CA TYR A 200 4.67 8.34 -16.73
C TYR A 200 5.32 8.73 -18.06
N TRP A 201 4.51 9.13 -19.06
CA TRP A 201 5.03 9.46 -20.37
C TRP A 201 5.77 10.81 -20.40
N ALA A 202 5.44 11.73 -19.48
CA ALA A 202 6.21 12.97 -19.30
C ALA A 202 7.65 12.69 -18.89
N LYS A 203 7.86 11.74 -18.00
CA LYS A 203 9.21 11.31 -17.57
C LYS A 203 10.05 10.68 -18.69
N GLN A 204 9.40 10.18 -19.74
CA GLN A 204 10.06 9.54 -20.88
C GLN A 204 10.42 10.56 -21.98
N GLN A 205 9.98 11.82 -21.88
CA GLN A 205 10.28 12.82 -22.90
C GLN A 205 11.69 13.38 -22.75
N SER A 206 12.30 13.74 -23.87
CA SER A 206 13.61 14.39 -23.90
C SER A 206 13.57 15.87 -23.51
N VAL A 207 12.37 16.46 -23.51
CA VAL A 207 12.13 17.86 -23.12
C VAL A 207 11.45 17.90 -21.75
N PRO A 208 11.76 18.90 -20.90
CA PRO A 208 11.10 19.04 -19.62
C PRO A 208 9.61 19.30 -19.78
N MET A 209 8.81 18.50 -19.10
CA MET A 209 7.35 18.60 -19.10
C MET A 209 6.84 19.06 -17.73
N GLU A 210 5.78 19.86 -17.74
CA GLU A 210 5.06 20.26 -16.54
C GLU A 210 3.72 19.55 -16.49
N VAL A 211 3.41 18.92 -15.36
CA VAL A 211 2.17 18.16 -15.12
C VAL A 211 1.43 18.83 -13.97
N VAL A 212 0.29 19.47 -14.26
CA VAL A 212 -0.50 20.24 -13.31
C VAL A 212 -1.79 19.49 -12.98
N PRO A 213 -1.97 18.95 -11.76
CA PRO A 213 -3.21 18.30 -11.36
C PRO A 213 -4.42 19.24 -11.39
N LEU A 214 -5.53 18.77 -11.96
CA LEU A 214 -6.78 19.53 -12.02
C LEU A 214 -7.64 19.19 -10.79
N THR A 215 -7.45 19.94 -9.71
CA THR A 215 -8.10 19.72 -8.41
C THR A 215 -9.14 20.77 -8.05
N GLU A 216 -9.06 21.95 -8.64
CA GLU A 216 -9.90 23.12 -8.29
C GLU A 216 -11.10 23.34 -9.23
N GLU A 217 -11.36 22.42 -10.14
CA GLU A 217 -12.45 22.52 -11.11
C GLU A 217 -13.81 22.29 -10.46
N SER A 218 -14.41 23.34 -9.94
CA SER A 218 -15.60 23.28 -9.08
C SER A 218 -16.95 23.24 -9.80
N ALA A 219 -17.00 23.45 -11.11
CA ALA A 219 -18.24 23.59 -11.85
C ALA A 219 -18.45 22.49 -12.90
N GLY A 220 -18.94 21.33 -12.49
CA GLY A 220 -19.45 20.37 -13.46
C GLY A 220 -18.93 18.94 -13.31
N ALA A 221 -18.17 18.42 -14.29
CA ALA A 221 -17.70 17.03 -14.29
C ALA A 221 -16.56 16.83 -13.31
N ARG A 222 -16.59 15.70 -12.64
CA ARG A 222 -15.53 15.30 -11.69
C ARG A 222 -14.24 14.95 -12.45
N LEU A 223 -13.13 15.54 -12.04
CA LEU A 223 -11.82 15.33 -12.67
C LEU A 223 -10.86 14.48 -11.83
N ASP A 224 -11.18 14.22 -10.58
CA ASP A 224 -10.40 13.36 -9.68
C ASP A 224 -11.13 12.07 -9.37
N PHE A 225 -10.38 11.00 -9.21
CA PHE A 225 -10.93 9.67 -8.94
C PHE A 225 -10.12 8.93 -7.89
N ARG A 226 -10.84 8.21 -7.03
CA ARG A 226 -10.26 7.24 -6.10
C ARG A 226 -10.17 5.89 -6.81
N ILE A 227 -9.01 5.27 -6.72
CA ILE A 227 -8.72 3.99 -7.36
C ILE A 227 -8.68 2.89 -6.31
N THR A 228 -9.31 1.78 -6.63
CA THR A 228 -9.54 0.61 -5.79
C THR A 228 -9.11 -0.64 -6.54
N MET A 229 -8.99 -1.75 -5.84
CA MET A 229 -8.96 -3.06 -6.46
C MET A 229 -10.39 -3.56 -6.68
N GLY A 230 -10.63 -4.21 -7.82
CA GLY A 230 -11.92 -4.79 -8.18
C GLY A 230 -11.94 -6.29 -8.00
N LEU A 231 -13.03 -6.82 -7.42
CA LEU A 231 -13.22 -8.25 -7.17
C LEU A 231 -14.68 -8.65 -7.47
N ARG A 232 -14.95 -9.96 -7.50
CA ARG A 232 -16.32 -10.47 -7.66
C ARG A 232 -17.17 -10.12 -6.45
N ARG A 233 -18.45 -10.02 -6.64
CA ARG A 233 -19.41 -9.87 -5.54
C ARG A 233 -19.50 -11.17 -4.75
N ASN A 234 -19.85 -11.05 -3.46
CA ASN A 234 -19.98 -12.17 -2.51
C ASN A 234 -18.66 -12.89 -2.16
N GLU A 235 -17.55 -12.14 -2.16
CA GLU A 235 -16.25 -12.58 -1.68
C GLU A 235 -15.78 -11.65 -0.53
N PRO A 236 -16.45 -11.66 0.63
CA PRO A 236 -16.17 -10.73 1.72
C PRO A 236 -14.80 -10.97 2.35
N GLU A 237 -14.37 -12.22 2.48
CA GLU A 237 -13.07 -12.57 3.04
C GLU A 237 -11.93 -12.10 2.13
N TRP A 238 -12.07 -12.31 0.82
CA TRP A 238 -11.12 -11.82 -0.16
C TRP A 238 -11.03 -10.29 -0.14
N LYS A 239 -12.18 -9.60 -0.06
CA LYS A 239 -12.21 -8.14 0.06
C LYS A 239 -11.49 -7.65 1.31
N GLU A 240 -11.72 -8.29 2.45
CA GLU A 240 -11.10 -7.91 3.72
C GLU A 240 -9.58 -8.12 3.68
N LEU A 241 -9.13 -9.23 3.09
CA LEU A 241 -7.71 -9.49 2.90
C LEU A 241 -7.05 -8.39 2.03
N LEU A 242 -7.68 -8.02 0.90
CA LEU A 242 -7.18 -6.95 0.05
C LEU A 242 -7.18 -5.58 0.76
N ASN A 243 -8.19 -5.30 1.60
CA ASN A 243 -8.22 -4.07 2.39
C ASN A 243 -7.11 -4.03 3.43
N THR A 244 -6.82 -5.15 4.07
CA THR A 244 -5.71 -5.30 5.02
C THR A 244 -4.37 -5.07 4.31
N PHE A 245 -4.15 -5.73 3.18
CA PHE A 245 -2.98 -5.52 2.34
C PHE A 245 -2.80 -4.03 1.97
N ILE A 246 -3.85 -3.38 1.48
CA ILE A 246 -3.82 -1.95 1.13
C ILE A 246 -3.41 -1.09 2.35
N ALA A 247 -3.93 -1.40 3.54
CA ALA A 247 -3.64 -0.63 4.73
C ALA A 247 -2.21 -0.84 5.24
N GLU A 248 -1.69 -2.06 5.14
CA GLU A 248 -0.36 -2.43 5.61
C GLU A 248 0.75 -1.99 4.66
N HIS A 249 0.49 -2.00 3.33
CA HIS A 249 1.45 -1.65 2.28
C HIS A 249 1.18 -0.29 1.61
N GLN A 250 0.47 0.62 2.30
CA GLN A 250 0.12 1.91 1.70
C GLN A 250 1.35 2.72 1.26
N ASP A 251 2.42 2.67 2.03
CA ASP A 251 3.65 3.42 1.75
C ASP A 251 4.42 2.83 0.58
N GLU A 252 4.51 1.50 0.49
CA GLU A 252 5.14 0.79 -0.64
C GLU A 252 4.36 1.03 -1.94
N ILE A 253 3.04 0.94 -1.87
CA ILE A 253 2.15 1.25 -3.01
C ILE A 253 2.34 2.70 -3.45
N GLN A 254 2.38 3.64 -2.50
CA GLN A 254 2.62 5.05 -2.81
C GLN A 254 4.00 5.27 -3.43
N ALA A 255 5.04 4.61 -2.94
CA ALA A 255 6.39 4.70 -3.50
C ALA A 255 6.43 4.19 -4.95
N ILE A 256 5.81 3.03 -5.23
CA ILE A 256 5.66 2.51 -6.60
C ILE A 256 4.98 3.55 -7.50
N LEU A 257 3.85 4.10 -7.09
CA LEU A 257 3.09 5.07 -7.88
C LEU A 257 3.90 6.35 -8.18
N LEU A 258 4.64 6.87 -7.19
CA LEU A 258 5.50 8.05 -7.36
C LEU A 258 6.68 7.76 -8.26
N GLU A 259 7.27 6.57 -8.21
CA GLU A 259 8.32 6.13 -9.13
C GLU A 259 7.85 6.20 -10.59
N TYR A 260 6.60 5.82 -10.84
CA TYR A 260 5.98 5.91 -12.17
C TYR A 260 5.50 7.34 -12.52
N GLY A 261 5.69 8.31 -11.64
CA GLY A 261 5.29 9.71 -11.88
C GLY A 261 3.80 9.96 -11.76
N VAL A 262 3.05 9.08 -11.09
CA VAL A 262 1.62 9.26 -10.87
C VAL A 262 1.39 10.50 -10.02
N PRO A 263 0.61 11.50 -10.49
CA PRO A 263 0.24 12.66 -9.69
C PRO A 263 -0.79 12.25 -8.64
N LEU A 264 -0.31 12.00 -7.44
CA LEU A 264 -1.12 11.56 -6.32
C LEU A 264 -1.79 12.74 -5.61
N LEU A 265 -3.00 12.49 -5.10
CA LEU A 265 -3.76 13.43 -4.29
C LEU A 265 -4.03 12.82 -2.91
N ASP A 266 -3.96 13.65 -1.88
CA ASP A 266 -4.32 13.26 -0.52
C ASP A 266 -5.85 13.12 -0.34
N ARG A 267 -6.30 12.84 0.89
CA ARG A 267 -7.73 12.70 1.21
C ARG A 267 -8.50 14.00 1.00
N GLN A 268 -7.84 15.14 1.10
CA GLN A 268 -8.39 16.47 0.90
C GLN A 268 -8.38 16.89 -0.59
N GLY A 269 -7.70 16.13 -1.45
CA GLY A 269 -7.55 16.41 -2.87
C GLY A 269 -6.38 17.32 -3.19
N GLN A 270 -5.47 17.52 -2.24
CA GLN A 270 -4.26 18.28 -2.48
C GLN A 270 -3.18 17.38 -3.11
N PRO A 271 -2.36 17.90 -4.02
CA PRO A 271 -1.26 17.14 -4.59
C PRO A 271 -0.29 16.65 -3.52
N ILE A 272 0.04 15.35 -3.58
CA ILE A 272 1.15 14.77 -2.82
C ILE A 272 2.38 14.97 -3.68
N GLU A 273 3.22 15.93 -3.31
CA GLU A 273 4.48 16.14 -4.00
C GLU A 273 5.38 14.89 -3.84
N ALA A 274 5.90 14.39 -4.95
CA ALA A 274 6.94 13.38 -4.88
C ALA A 274 8.11 13.94 -4.07
N ALA A 275 8.47 13.30 -2.98
CA ALA A 275 9.62 13.67 -2.15
C ALA A 275 10.99 13.52 -2.87
N ALA A 276 10.97 13.44 -4.20
CA ALA A 276 12.11 13.27 -5.09
C ALA A 276 12.87 14.58 -5.33
N GLY A 277 13.19 15.33 -4.30
CA GLY A 277 14.00 16.54 -4.43
C GLY A 277 14.27 17.26 -3.13
N LYS A 278 13.62 16.90 -2.05
CA LYS A 278 13.77 17.58 -0.75
C LYS A 278 14.59 16.84 0.31
N ARG A 279 15.39 15.85 -0.06
CA ARG A 279 16.38 15.31 0.89
C ARG A 279 17.58 16.25 1.11
N GLN A 280 17.62 17.41 0.48
CA GLN A 280 18.68 18.41 0.65
C GLN A 280 18.21 19.85 0.92
N GLY A 281 16.96 20.05 1.35
CA GLY A 281 16.49 21.40 1.69
C GLY A 281 15.37 21.34 2.70
N ALA A 282 15.68 21.66 3.97
CA ALA A 282 14.76 21.86 5.07
C ALA A 282 13.73 20.73 5.27
N LEU A 283 14.16 19.61 5.86
CA LEU A 283 13.32 18.74 6.67
C LEU A 283 12.53 19.67 7.62
N GLU A 284 11.23 19.76 7.43
CA GLU A 284 10.35 20.20 8.49
C GLU A 284 10.66 19.28 9.66
N ARG A 285 11.37 19.81 10.66
CA ARG A 285 11.88 18.99 11.76
C ARG A 285 10.67 18.49 12.52
N VAL A 286 10.36 17.21 12.36
CA VAL A 286 9.37 16.55 13.21
C VAL A 286 9.87 16.72 14.65
N PRO A 287 9.13 17.41 15.52
CA PRO A 287 9.60 17.64 16.89
C PRO A 287 9.57 16.32 17.67
N GLU A 288 10.55 16.12 18.53
CA GLU A 288 10.52 14.98 19.47
C GLU A 288 9.35 15.16 20.44
N PRO A 289 8.39 14.20 20.50
CA PRO A 289 7.33 14.27 21.48
C PRO A 289 7.86 14.00 22.89
N ALA A 290 7.18 14.57 23.90
CA ALA A 290 7.53 14.32 25.30
C ALA A 290 7.29 12.85 25.69
N GLY A 291 6.20 12.26 25.21
CA GLY A 291 5.83 10.85 25.41
C GLY A 291 6.28 9.92 24.28
N PHE A 292 5.65 8.77 24.21
CA PHE A 292 5.76 7.84 23.10
C PHE A 292 4.78 8.19 21.99
N ARG A 293 5.09 7.79 20.76
CA ARG A 293 4.15 7.84 19.65
C ARG A 293 3.16 6.68 19.78
N THR A 294 1.86 6.96 19.75
CA THR A 294 0.80 5.96 19.95
C THR A 294 -0.05 5.70 18.70
N GLN A 295 0.15 6.49 17.64
CA GLN A 295 -0.61 6.38 16.40
C GLN A 295 0.26 6.72 15.20
N ALA A 296 -0.15 6.30 14.00
CA ALA A 296 0.55 6.57 12.75
C ALA A 296 2.05 6.23 12.86
N TYR A 297 2.37 4.98 13.16
CA TYR A 297 3.73 4.52 13.38
C TYR A 297 4.61 4.55 12.12
N ARG A 298 4.00 4.53 10.96
CA ARG A 298 4.64 4.75 9.65
C ARG A 298 4.41 6.20 9.25
N ALA A 299 5.34 7.06 9.61
CA ALA A 299 5.30 8.50 9.33
C ALA A 299 6.71 9.08 9.53
N PRO A 300 7.03 10.25 8.94
CA PRO A 300 8.30 10.90 9.16
C PRO A 300 8.65 10.99 10.65
N VAL A 301 9.88 10.59 10.98
CA VAL A 301 10.40 10.54 12.36
C VAL A 301 11.24 11.79 12.69
N PRO A 302 11.44 12.14 13.96
CA PRO A 302 12.38 13.20 14.36
C PRO A 302 13.79 12.94 13.83
N ALA A 303 14.56 13.98 13.61
CA ALA A 303 15.96 13.87 13.23
C ALA A 303 16.86 13.36 14.39
N THR A 304 16.35 13.41 15.62
CA THR A 304 17.10 13.05 16.83
C THR A 304 16.22 12.28 17.82
N LEU A 305 16.86 11.67 18.79
CA LEU A 305 16.22 11.07 19.94
C LEU A 305 16.99 11.45 21.21
N ARG A 306 16.33 12.21 22.09
CA ARG A 306 16.92 12.58 23.38
C ARG A 306 17.20 11.33 24.22
N GLY A 307 18.44 11.17 24.63
CA GLY A 307 18.91 10.00 25.42
C GLY A 307 19.47 8.88 24.55
N ALA A 308 19.57 9.06 23.23
CA ALA A 308 20.23 8.12 22.32
C ALA A 308 21.08 8.86 21.28
N THR A 309 22.08 8.19 20.75
CA THR A 309 22.85 8.70 19.61
C THR A 309 22.12 8.30 18.31
N THR A 310 21.82 9.27 17.44
CA THR A 310 21.24 8.98 16.13
C THR A 310 22.35 8.83 15.09
N VAL A 311 22.30 7.79 14.28
CA VAL A 311 23.30 7.49 13.24
C VAL A 311 22.63 7.23 11.88
N GLY A 312 23.33 7.60 10.80
CA GLY A 312 22.98 7.21 9.44
C GLY A 312 23.64 5.90 9.04
N THR A 313 23.34 5.41 7.81
CA THR A 313 23.84 4.13 7.30
C THR A 313 25.37 4.05 7.30
N ALA A 314 26.08 5.08 6.82
CA ALA A 314 27.54 5.09 6.77
C ALA A 314 28.19 5.07 8.18
N GLU A 315 27.58 5.79 9.12
CA GLU A 315 28.04 5.81 10.52
C GLU A 315 27.78 4.46 11.20
N LEU A 316 26.66 3.82 10.91
CA LEU A 316 26.40 2.46 11.41
C LEU A 316 27.38 1.43 10.86
N GLN A 317 27.72 1.49 9.57
CA GLN A 317 28.76 0.63 8.98
C GLN A 317 30.10 0.79 9.72
N ALA A 318 30.56 2.03 9.89
CA ALA A 318 31.80 2.31 10.60
C ALA A 318 31.74 1.80 12.05
N LEU A 319 30.59 1.92 12.70
CA LEU A 319 30.38 1.41 14.06
C LEU A 319 30.51 -0.12 14.13
N LEU A 320 29.93 -0.82 13.14
CA LEU A 320 29.98 -2.29 13.07
C LEU A 320 31.38 -2.82 12.75
N GLU A 321 32.18 -2.07 11.99
CA GLU A 321 33.59 -2.40 11.72
C GLU A 321 34.50 -2.19 12.93
N ALA A 322 34.20 -1.17 13.75
CA ALA A 322 35.02 -0.80 14.92
C ALA A 322 34.64 -1.59 16.19
N GLU A 323 33.41 -1.97 16.33
CA GLU A 323 32.83 -2.57 17.54
C GLU A 323 31.83 -3.67 17.18
N ALA A 324 31.46 -4.48 18.17
CA ALA A 324 30.39 -5.47 18.05
C ALA A 324 29.18 -5.06 18.91
N PRO A 325 28.40 -4.03 18.48
CA PRO A 325 27.20 -3.62 19.21
C PRO A 325 26.13 -4.70 19.12
N ILE A 326 25.14 -4.64 20.02
CA ILE A 326 23.96 -5.49 19.93
C ILE A 326 22.95 -4.83 18.99
N LEU A 327 22.70 -5.45 17.85
CA LEU A 327 21.72 -4.98 16.86
C LEU A 327 20.33 -5.53 17.21
N ILE A 328 19.34 -4.67 17.30
CA ILE A 328 17.96 -5.02 17.68
C ILE A 328 17.00 -4.46 16.65
N ASP A 329 16.39 -5.36 15.89
CA ASP A 329 15.25 -5.05 15.02
C ASP A 329 13.97 -5.09 15.86
N VAL A 330 13.13 -4.06 15.74
CA VAL A 330 11.88 -3.96 16.50
C VAL A 330 10.65 -3.85 15.59
N LEU A 331 10.79 -4.20 14.31
CA LEU A 331 9.63 -4.24 13.41
C LEU A 331 8.58 -5.20 13.98
N PRO A 332 7.29 -4.83 13.99
CA PRO A 332 6.22 -5.72 14.42
C PRO A 332 6.21 -7.04 13.63
N ALA A 333 6.02 -8.15 14.32
CA ALA A 333 5.77 -9.42 13.66
C ALA A 333 4.33 -9.42 13.12
N PRO A 334 4.12 -9.75 11.83
CA PRO A 334 2.79 -9.92 11.27
C PRO A 334 2.01 -10.98 12.04
N ARG A 335 0.73 -10.76 12.27
CA ARG A 335 -0.17 -11.72 12.94
C ARG A 335 -1.30 -12.11 12.02
N PRO A 336 -1.75 -13.38 12.08
CA PRO A 336 -3.04 -13.71 11.48
C PRO A 336 -4.12 -12.91 12.24
N PRO A 337 -5.09 -12.33 11.52
CA PRO A 337 -6.31 -11.84 12.15
C PRO A 337 -6.92 -12.94 13.04
N ALA A 338 -7.47 -12.56 14.22
CA ALA A 338 -7.96 -13.53 15.22
C ALA A 338 -9.05 -14.49 14.67
N ASP A 339 -9.83 -14.03 13.69
CA ASP A 339 -10.84 -14.78 12.94
C ASP A 339 -10.24 -15.68 11.83
N ARG A 340 -8.94 -15.60 11.56
CA ARG A 340 -8.23 -16.32 10.51
C ARG A 340 -7.15 -17.28 11.00
N ALA A 341 -7.12 -17.59 12.29
CA ALA A 341 -6.26 -18.64 12.82
C ALA A 341 -6.65 -19.97 12.16
N GLY A 342 -5.94 -20.34 11.07
CA GLY A 342 -6.21 -21.55 10.27
C GLY A 342 -6.51 -21.28 8.79
N VAL A 343 -6.59 -20.04 8.33
CA VAL A 343 -6.71 -19.73 6.90
C VAL A 343 -5.39 -19.98 6.20
N ARG A 344 -5.37 -20.87 5.21
CA ARG A 344 -4.17 -21.31 4.49
C ARG A 344 -3.46 -20.20 3.70
N LEU A 345 -4.16 -19.11 3.37
CA LEU A 345 -3.61 -17.99 2.60
C LEU A 345 -2.80 -17.01 3.43
N TRP A 346 -2.91 -17.06 4.77
CA TRP A 346 -2.11 -16.17 5.59
C TRP A 346 -0.73 -16.78 5.84
N ARG A 347 0.30 -16.12 5.33
CA ARG A 347 1.69 -16.38 5.69
C ARG A 347 2.34 -15.03 5.99
N PRO A 348 3.02 -14.89 7.12
CA PRO A 348 3.76 -13.67 7.40
C PRO A 348 4.85 -13.50 6.33
N THR A 349 5.02 -12.28 5.85
CA THR A 349 6.16 -11.94 5.01
C THR A 349 7.44 -12.31 5.75
N PRO A 350 8.36 -13.08 5.13
CA PRO A 350 9.64 -13.38 5.76
C PRO A 350 10.37 -12.10 6.09
N ARG A 351 10.75 -11.88 7.34
CA ARG A 351 11.57 -10.75 7.73
C ARG A 351 13.02 -11.03 7.35
N ALA A 352 13.65 -10.05 6.73
CA ALA A 352 15.10 -9.98 6.60
C ALA A 352 15.61 -8.75 7.36
N ASN A 353 16.67 -8.90 8.14
CA ASN A 353 17.26 -7.84 8.93
C ASN A 353 18.77 -7.72 8.71
N ILE A 354 19.38 -6.70 9.29
CA ILE A 354 20.83 -6.50 9.24
C ILE A 354 21.52 -7.70 9.85
N PRO A 355 22.55 -8.30 9.22
CA PRO A 355 23.23 -9.49 9.71
C PRO A 355 23.65 -9.38 11.17
N GLY A 356 23.41 -10.44 11.95
CA GLY A 356 23.71 -10.50 13.38
C GLY A 356 22.71 -9.78 14.29
N SER A 357 21.56 -9.32 13.76
CA SER A 357 20.52 -8.68 14.56
C SER A 357 19.65 -9.70 15.30
N VAL A 358 19.17 -9.31 16.47
CA VAL A 358 18.10 -9.99 17.19
C VAL A 358 16.78 -9.28 16.88
N TRP A 359 15.75 -10.04 16.50
CA TRP A 359 14.44 -9.46 16.22
C TRP A 359 13.52 -9.57 17.45
N LEU A 360 13.22 -8.41 18.06
CA LEU A 360 12.28 -8.24 19.17
C LEU A 360 11.00 -7.56 18.68
N PRO A 361 10.05 -8.29 18.10
CA PRO A 361 8.88 -7.69 17.51
C PRO A 361 7.93 -7.08 18.56
N ASN A 362 7.13 -6.09 18.12
CA ASN A 362 6.04 -5.48 18.88
C ASN A 362 6.44 -4.63 20.10
N VAL A 363 7.72 -4.50 20.44
CA VAL A 363 8.21 -3.72 21.60
C VAL A 363 8.26 -2.21 21.36
N GLY A 364 8.01 -1.78 20.11
CA GLY A 364 8.05 -0.37 19.72
C GLY A 364 6.70 0.34 19.79
N TYR A 365 5.61 -0.32 20.14
CA TYR A 365 4.33 0.37 20.35
C TYR A 365 4.44 1.39 21.48
N GLY A 366 3.68 2.50 21.36
CA GLY A 366 3.70 3.58 22.36
C GLY A 366 3.16 3.15 23.71
N GLU A 367 2.15 2.30 23.71
CA GLU A 367 1.60 1.63 24.88
C GLU A 367 1.89 0.13 24.76
N LEU A 368 2.55 -0.45 25.75
CA LEU A 368 2.81 -1.88 25.85
C LEU A 368 1.97 -2.46 26.98
N SER A 369 1.58 -3.74 26.83
CA SER A 369 1.10 -4.51 27.98
C SER A 369 2.27 -4.85 28.91
N ALA A 370 1.98 -5.17 30.18
CA ALA A 370 3.00 -5.53 31.17
C ALA A 370 3.87 -6.72 30.71
N GLU A 371 3.28 -7.66 29.97
CA GLU A 371 3.99 -8.81 29.41
C GLU A 371 4.99 -8.39 28.34
N PHE A 372 4.65 -7.41 27.48
CA PHE A 372 5.59 -6.89 26.47
C PHE A 372 6.62 -5.93 27.04
N GLU A 373 6.33 -5.21 28.11
CA GLU A 373 7.34 -4.46 28.87
C GLU A 373 8.36 -5.41 29.47
N THR A 374 7.91 -6.46 30.18
CA THR A 374 8.77 -7.51 30.73
C THR A 374 9.56 -8.22 29.63
N TYR A 375 8.92 -8.59 28.52
CA TYR A 375 9.57 -9.21 27.37
C TYR A 375 10.73 -8.35 26.83
N PHE A 376 10.52 -7.05 26.70
CA PHE A 376 11.56 -6.14 26.24
C PHE A 376 12.71 -6.03 27.23
N GLU A 377 12.42 -5.82 28.52
CA GLU A 377 13.41 -5.69 29.58
C GLU A 377 14.24 -6.96 29.75
N ASP A 378 13.61 -8.13 29.80
CA ASP A 378 14.28 -9.42 29.97
C ASP A 378 15.22 -9.74 28.78
N ASN A 379 14.76 -9.45 27.55
CA ASN A 379 15.60 -9.66 26.38
C ASN A 379 16.79 -8.70 26.36
N LEU A 380 16.61 -7.43 26.70
CA LEU A 380 17.74 -6.50 26.82
C LEU A 380 18.72 -6.95 27.90
N ALA A 381 18.23 -7.36 29.08
CA ALA A 381 19.07 -7.86 30.14
C ALA A 381 19.85 -9.13 29.73
N ARG A 382 19.20 -10.05 29.04
CA ARG A 382 19.82 -11.28 28.51
C ARG A 382 20.90 -10.95 27.46
N LEU A 383 20.59 -10.08 26.49
CA LEU A 383 21.51 -9.74 25.40
C LEU A 383 22.74 -8.98 25.90
N THR A 384 22.58 -8.14 26.91
CA THR A 384 23.67 -7.37 27.51
C THR A 384 24.36 -8.10 28.63
N ALA A 385 23.92 -9.28 29.07
CA ALA A 385 24.32 -9.96 30.28
C ALA A 385 24.18 -9.08 31.54
N GLY A 386 23.17 -8.20 31.55
CA GLY A 386 22.88 -7.23 32.63
C GLY A 386 23.75 -5.97 32.61
N ASP A 387 24.69 -5.85 31.71
CA ASP A 387 25.55 -4.66 31.58
C ASP A 387 24.82 -3.55 30.78
N ARG A 388 24.35 -2.53 31.47
CA ARG A 388 23.62 -1.41 30.88
C ARG A 388 24.49 -0.43 30.09
N SER A 389 25.80 -0.55 30.16
CA SER A 389 26.74 0.24 29.34
C SER A 389 27.01 -0.35 27.95
N ARG A 390 26.54 -1.59 27.70
CA ARG A 390 26.64 -2.23 26.38
C ARG A 390 25.92 -1.42 25.34
N ARG A 391 26.56 -1.25 24.16
CA ARG A 391 25.98 -0.51 23.05
C ARG A 391 24.84 -1.29 22.41
N LEU A 392 23.67 -0.68 22.38
CA LEU A 392 22.45 -1.17 21.72
C LEU A 392 22.19 -0.35 20.49
N VAL A 393 22.08 -0.95 19.33
CA VAL A 393 21.61 -0.30 18.09
C VAL A 393 20.18 -0.76 17.84
N ILE A 394 19.22 0.17 17.91
CA ILE A 394 17.81 -0.12 17.75
C ILE A 394 17.32 0.49 16.45
N TYR A 395 16.67 -0.35 15.61
CA TYR A 395 16.17 0.04 14.31
C TYR A 395 14.92 -0.75 13.93
N CYS A 396 14.25 -0.39 12.82
CA CYS A 396 13.24 -1.20 12.15
C CYS A 396 13.33 -1.02 10.62
N GLN A 397 12.60 -0.10 10.06
CA GLN A 397 12.69 0.33 8.67
C GLN A 397 12.61 1.88 8.62
N ALA A 398 12.78 2.51 7.46
CA ALA A 398 12.71 3.96 7.35
C ALA A 398 11.33 4.49 7.77
N ASP A 399 11.27 5.72 8.29
CA ASP A 399 10.04 6.39 8.72
C ASP A 399 9.17 5.59 9.69
N CYS A 400 9.81 4.83 10.58
CA CYS A 400 9.16 3.93 11.53
C CYS A 400 9.33 4.40 12.98
N TRP A 401 8.25 4.87 13.60
CA TRP A 401 8.22 5.32 14.98
C TRP A 401 8.42 4.21 16.01
N MET A 402 8.30 2.94 15.59
CA MET A 402 8.51 1.81 16.49
C MET A 402 9.95 1.76 17.01
N SER A 403 10.95 1.96 16.13
CA SER A 403 12.34 2.02 16.56
C SER A 403 12.66 3.24 17.42
N TRP A 404 12.04 4.41 17.14
CA TRP A 404 12.16 5.59 17.97
C TRP A 404 11.62 5.35 19.39
N ASN A 405 10.42 4.77 19.50
CA ASN A 405 9.81 4.42 20.78
C ASN A 405 10.64 3.40 21.56
N ALA A 406 11.09 2.33 20.90
CA ALA A 406 11.88 1.27 21.56
C ALA A 406 13.24 1.81 22.05
N ALA A 407 13.92 2.63 21.25
CA ALA A 407 15.18 3.25 21.65
C ALA A 407 14.99 4.23 22.82
N LYS A 408 13.89 5.03 22.79
CA LYS A 408 13.53 5.89 23.92
C LYS A 408 13.26 5.09 25.20
N ARG A 409 12.52 3.97 25.08
CA ARG A 409 12.23 3.08 26.23
C ARG A 409 13.49 2.47 26.79
N ALA A 410 14.41 1.98 25.94
CA ALA A 410 15.69 1.44 26.37
C ALA A 410 16.50 2.48 27.18
N SER A 411 16.57 3.73 26.72
CA SER A 411 17.21 4.84 27.44
C SER A 411 16.50 5.11 28.77
N GLN A 412 15.17 5.10 28.83
CA GLN A 412 14.40 5.37 30.06
C GLN A 412 14.54 4.29 31.13
N ILE A 413 14.73 3.03 30.74
CA ILE A 413 15.00 1.92 31.69
C ILE A 413 16.48 1.82 32.09
N GLY A 414 17.31 2.77 31.67
CA GLY A 414 18.67 2.98 32.16
C GLY A 414 19.78 2.37 31.34
N TYR A 415 19.59 2.14 30.04
CA TYR A 415 20.69 1.85 29.12
C TYR A 415 21.35 3.14 28.68
N ASP A 416 22.64 3.31 28.98
CA ASP A 416 23.38 4.57 28.77
C ASP A 416 23.94 4.72 27.36
N ASN A 417 24.04 3.64 26.59
CA ASN A 417 24.69 3.61 25.28
C ASN A 417 23.74 3.12 24.19
N VAL A 418 22.62 3.83 24.05
CA VAL A 418 21.61 3.56 23.02
C VAL A 418 21.91 4.34 21.75
N VAL A 419 21.96 3.61 20.64
CA VAL A 419 22.07 4.15 19.28
C VAL A 419 20.74 3.88 18.57
N TRP A 420 20.17 4.91 17.97
CA TRP A 420 18.99 4.79 17.15
C TRP A 420 19.36 4.98 15.68
N TYR A 421 18.96 4.00 14.84
CA TYR A 421 19.20 4.01 13.41
C TYR A 421 17.86 4.16 12.66
N PRO A 422 17.47 5.41 12.29
CA PRO A 422 16.16 5.71 11.70
C PRO A 422 15.96 5.22 10.26
N GLU A 423 17.04 5.04 9.48
CA GLU A 423 16.97 4.59 8.09
C GLU A 423 16.63 3.09 8.00
N GLY A 424 16.91 2.32 9.05
CA GLY A 424 16.53 0.93 9.18
C GLY A 424 16.98 0.03 8.04
N THR A 425 16.25 -1.06 7.81
CA THR A 425 16.57 -2.00 6.71
C THR A 425 16.48 -1.35 5.34
N ASP A 426 15.67 -0.32 5.16
CA ASP A 426 15.51 0.36 3.88
C ASP A 426 16.77 1.16 3.51
N GLY A 427 17.32 1.92 4.46
CA GLY A 427 18.60 2.64 4.28
C GLY A 427 19.77 1.68 4.08
N TRP A 428 19.79 0.57 4.81
CA TRP A 428 20.79 -0.48 4.69
C TRP A 428 20.80 -1.12 3.30
N ALA A 429 19.61 -1.55 2.83
CA ALA A 429 19.44 -2.13 1.48
C ALA A 429 19.73 -1.11 0.36
N ALA A 430 19.32 0.16 0.52
CA ALA A 430 19.60 1.22 -0.45
C ALA A 430 21.10 1.51 -0.59
N ALA A 431 21.91 1.24 0.43
CA ALA A 431 23.36 1.30 0.38
C ALA A 431 24.00 0.05 -0.26
N GLY A 432 23.21 -0.89 -0.77
CA GLY A 432 23.69 -2.13 -1.39
C GLY A 432 24.22 -3.17 -0.38
N LEU A 433 23.86 -3.05 0.90
CA LEU A 433 24.33 -3.91 1.97
C LEU A 433 23.41 -5.12 2.15
N PRO A 434 23.95 -6.30 2.54
CA PRO A 434 23.19 -7.53 2.64
C PRO A 434 22.22 -7.51 3.81
N LEU A 435 21.06 -8.15 3.62
CA LEU A 435 20.13 -8.53 4.67
C LEU A 435 20.09 -10.06 4.77
N GLU A 436 19.77 -10.59 5.95
CA GLU A 436 19.62 -12.02 6.17
C GLU A 436 18.25 -12.38 6.76
N PRO A 437 17.70 -13.57 6.42
CA PRO A 437 16.42 -14.03 6.96
C PRO A 437 16.44 -14.03 8.49
N ALA A 438 15.39 -13.49 9.11
CA ALA A 438 15.26 -13.36 10.55
C ALA A 438 14.08 -14.16 11.08
N ALA A 439 14.26 -14.71 12.27
CA ALA A 439 13.18 -15.26 13.08
C ALA A 439 12.97 -14.41 14.35
N PRO A 440 11.73 -14.16 14.78
CA PRO A 440 11.49 -13.40 15.99
C PRO A 440 11.92 -14.20 17.24
N GLU A 441 12.39 -13.49 18.26
CA GLU A 441 12.52 -14.07 19.61
C GLU A 441 11.13 -14.50 20.11
N PRO A 442 11.04 -15.57 20.90
CA PRO A 442 9.78 -16.06 21.45
C PRO A 442 9.01 -14.93 22.18
N MET A 443 7.81 -14.64 21.71
CA MET A 443 6.96 -13.56 22.23
C MET A 443 5.97 -14.06 23.27
N PRO A 444 5.53 -13.19 24.21
CA PRO A 444 4.37 -13.47 25.05
C PRO A 444 3.11 -13.70 24.21
N ASP A 445 2.20 -14.51 24.72
CA ASP A 445 0.86 -14.62 24.14
C ASP A 445 0.12 -13.27 24.28
N PHE A 446 -0.45 -12.80 23.19
CA PHE A 446 -1.15 -11.50 23.17
C PHE A 446 -2.58 -11.71 23.68
N VAL A 447 -2.88 -11.18 24.85
CA VAL A 447 -4.26 -11.01 25.31
C VAL A 447 -4.72 -9.63 24.82
N GLU A 448 -5.69 -9.59 23.88
CA GLU A 448 -6.30 -8.33 23.45
C GLU A 448 -6.94 -7.60 24.65
N ALA A 449 -6.69 -6.31 24.77
CA ALA A 449 -7.28 -5.46 25.81
C ALA A 449 -8.84 -5.41 25.78
N ALA A 450 -9.47 -5.93 24.73
CA ALA A 450 -10.92 -6.05 24.60
C ALA A 450 -11.54 -7.10 25.54
N ASP A 451 -10.78 -8.14 25.96
CA ASP A 451 -11.32 -9.19 26.86
C ASP A 451 -11.24 -8.82 28.35
N ALA A 452 -10.50 -7.77 28.70
CA ALA A 452 -10.43 -7.30 30.09
C ALA A 452 -11.72 -6.57 30.55
N ALA A 453 -12.53 -6.04 29.62
CA ALA A 453 -13.79 -5.37 29.90
C ALA A 453 -15.00 -6.32 30.02
N ALA A 454 -14.85 -7.60 29.72
CA ALA A 454 -15.94 -8.59 29.68
C ALA A 454 -15.96 -9.57 30.87
N ARG A 455 -15.14 -9.37 31.91
CA ARG A 455 -15.26 -10.17 33.14
C ARG A 455 -16.30 -9.53 34.06
N PRO A 456 -17.44 -10.17 34.31
CA PRO A 456 -18.34 -9.70 35.34
C PRO A 456 -17.67 -9.86 36.69
N GLU A 457 -17.68 -8.78 37.47
CA GLU A 457 -17.30 -8.82 38.88
C GLU A 457 -18.20 -9.85 39.61
N SER A 458 -17.59 -10.89 40.15
CA SER A 458 -18.22 -11.89 41.03
C SER A 458 -18.09 -11.48 42.48
#